data_9a656e51b4a9725ccf580d007e39cb02
#
_entry.id   9a656e51b4a9725ccf580d007e39cb02
#
_cell.length_a   1.000
_cell.length_b   1.000
_cell.length_c   1.000
_cell.angle_alpha   90.00
_cell.angle_beta   90.00
_cell.angle_gamma   90.00
#
_symmetry.space_group_name_H-M   'P 1'
#
loop_
_entity.id
_entity.type
_entity.pdbx_description
1 polymer ?
#
loop_
_entity_poly.entity_id
_entity_poly.type
_entity_poly.pdbx_seq_one_letter_code
_entity_poly.pdbx_strand_id
1 'polypeptide(L)'
;MTIEPATLTDLETLTDQWVALAHEQRPHGSAILPDENRDLLSQHFAHHIVDGDVLVDRVDDRIVGFVMFERTTGDLEVDVTRGVIHNLYVVPEYRGAGRGSALLDAAEEELRTRGADVLQLEVMAKNTEAREFYERAGYHDHRLVLEKRVGVESDTNPKGHD
;
A
#
# COMPACT_ATOMS: atom_id res chain seq x y z
N MET A 1 6.49 18.05 10.38
CA MET A 1 5.74 17.05 9.62
C MET A 1 4.57 17.72 8.93
N THR A 2 4.49 17.57 7.63
CA THR A 2 3.39 18.13 6.86
C THR A 2 2.86 17.05 5.93
N ILE A 3 1.60 16.70 6.08
CA ILE A 3 0.93 15.75 5.18
C ILE A 3 0.08 16.56 4.20
N GLU A 4 0.34 16.35 2.92
CA GLU A 4 -0.28 17.18 1.87
C GLU A 4 -0.38 16.38 0.58
N PRO A 5 -1.23 16.80 -0.37
CA PRO A 5 -1.31 16.09 -1.65
C PRO A 5 0.01 16.15 -2.41
N ALA A 6 0.34 15.04 -3.06
CA ALA A 6 1.52 14.97 -3.91
C ALA A 6 1.28 15.79 -5.18
N THR A 7 2.37 16.25 -5.80
CA THR A 7 2.32 16.90 -7.09
C THR A 7 3.18 16.12 -8.09
N LEU A 8 3.05 16.43 -9.37
CA LEU A 8 3.81 15.70 -10.38
C LEU A 8 5.32 15.87 -10.25
N THR A 9 5.78 16.93 -9.57
CA THR A 9 7.20 17.09 -9.32
C THR A 9 7.72 16.05 -8.32
N ASP A 10 6.82 15.37 -7.59
CA ASP A 10 7.19 14.34 -6.63
C ASP A 10 7.31 12.96 -7.25
N LEU A 11 7.02 12.84 -8.54
CA LEU A 11 6.81 11.55 -9.18
C LEU A 11 8.02 10.64 -9.08
N GLU A 12 9.21 11.16 -9.34
CA GLU A 12 10.40 10.32 -9.32
C GLU A 12 10.69 9.78 -7.91
N THR A 13 10.59 10.65 -6.91
CA THR A 13 10.82 10.23 -5.53
C THR A 13 9.79 9.19 -5.10
N LEU A 14 8.52 9.38 -5.47
CA LEU A 14 7.48 8.44 -5.12
C LEU A 14 7.69 7.08 -5.79
N THR A 15 8.13 7.10 -7.05
CA THR A 15 8.42 5.86 -7.75
C THR A 15 9.58 5.13 -7.08
N ASP A 16 10.64 5.87 -6.67
CA ASP A 16 11.75 5.27 -5.94
C ASP A 16 11.28 4.62 -4.65
N GLN A 17 10.39 5.30 -3.94
CA GLN A 17 9.89 4.76 -2.66
C GLN A 17 8.99 3.56 -2.87
N TRP A 18 8.21 3.54 -3.94
CA TRP A 18 7.42 2.36 -4.27
C TRP A 18 8.33 1.16 -4.55
N VAL A 19 9.39 1.38 -5.32
CA VAL A 19 10.33 0.30 -5.62
C VAL A 19 10.95 -0.24 -4.33
N ALA A 20 11.32 0.66 -3.41
CA ALA A 20 11.85 0.24 -2.11
C ALA A 20 10.82 -0.59 -1.34
N LEU A 21 9.57 -0.14 -1.32
CA LEU A 21 8.50 -0.88 -0.65
C LEU A 21 8.32 -2.26 -1.28
N ALA A 22 8.32 -2.32 -2.60
CA ALA A 22 8.15 -3.59 -3.30
C ALA A 22 9.27 -4.56 -2.99
N HIS A 23 10.51 -4.06 -2.88
CA HIS A 23 11.62 -4.90 -2.45
C HIS A 23 11.42 -5.44 -1.04
N GLU A 24 10.89 -4.62 -0.14
CA GLU A 24 10.64 -5.05 1.23
C GLU A 24 9.56 -6.14 1.30
N GLN A 25 8.65 -6.19 0.33
CA GLN A 25 7.59 -7.18 0.34
C GLN A 25 8.02 -8.54 -0.20
N ARG A 26 9.14 -8.61 -0.94
CA ARG A 26 9.59 -9.88 -1.50
C ARG A 26 9.84 -10.95 -0.43
N PRO A 27 10.53 -10.64 0.68
CA PRO A 27 10.70 -11.65 1.73
C PRO A 27 9.40 -12.13 2.34
N HIS A 28 8.33 -11.34 2.24
CA HIS A 28 7.04 -11.72 2.78
C HIS A 28 6.19 -12.52 1.79
N GLY A 29 6.73 -12.83 0.62
CA GLY A 29 6.04 -13.68 -0.35
C GLY A 29 5.51 -12.99 -1.58
N SER A 30 5.79 -11.71 -1.75
CA SER A 30 5.33 -11.01 -2.93
C SER A 30 6.07 -11.52 -4.18
N ALA A 31 5.32 -11.74 -5.24
CA ALA A 31 5.89 -12.15 -6.54
C ALA A 31 6.17 -10.97 -7.45
N ILE A 32 5.87 -9.75 -7.02
CA ILE A 32 6.09 -8.58 -7.85
C ILE A 32 7.57 -8.35 -8.03
N LEU A 33 7.98 -8.07 -9.25
CA LEU A 33 9.36 -7.75 -9.59
C LEU A 33 9.49 -6.23 -9.55
N PRO A 34 10.16 -5.68 -8.53
CA PRO A 34 10.10 -4.23 -8.29
C PRO A 34 10.67 -3.39 -9.42
N ASP A 35 11.89 -3.70 -9.87
CA ASP A 35 12.55 -2.85 -10.85
C ASP A 35 11.91 -2.98 -12.23
N GLU A 36 11.44 -4.17 -12.57
CA GLU A 36 10.81 -4.43 -13.86
C GLU A 36 9.50 -3.67 -14.02
N ASN A 37 8.87 -3.32 -12.92
CA ASN A 37 7.59 -2.62 -12.97
C ASN A 37 7.71 -1.11 -12.75
N ARG A 38 8.93 -0.61 -12.66
CA ARG A 38 9.16 0.79 -12.33
C ARG A 38 8.44 1.75 -13.27
N ASP A 39 8.59 1.55 -14.58
CA ASP A 39 8.00 2.46 -15.54
C ASP A 39 6.47 2.43 -15.50
N LEU A 40 5.90 1.24 -15.35
CA LEU A 40 4.45 1.11 -15.25
C LEU A 40 3.94 1.80 -14.00
N LEU A 41 4.64 1.61 -12.88
CA LEU A 41 4.23 2.24 -11.63
C LEU A 41 4.36 3.75 -11.67
N SER A 42 5.39 4.25 -12.37
CA SER A 42 5.53 5.68 -12.54
C SER A 42 4.30 6.26 -13.24
N GLN A 43 3.80 5.56 -14.27
CA GLN A 43 2.60 6.00 -14.96
C GLN A 43 1.37 5.95 -14.06
N HIS A 44 1.25 4.89 -13.26
CA HIS A 44 0.14 4.77 -12.32
C HIS A 44 0.19 5.89 -11.28
N PHE A 45 1.38 6.18 -10.74
CA PHE A 45 1.51 7.27 -9.77
C PHE A 45 1.09 8.60 -10.38
N ALA A 46 1.53 8.88 -11.62
CA ALA A 46 1.17 10.15 -12.25
C ALA A 46 -0.35 10.28 -12.32
N HIS A 47 -1.03 9.21 -12.69
CA HIS A 47 -2.48 9.20 -12.80
C HIS A 47 -3.14 9.46 -11.43
N HIS A 48 -2.69 8.75 -10.41
CA HIS A 48 -3.25 8.90 -9.08
C HIS A 48 -2.95 10.26 -8.47
N ILE A 49 -1.78 10.83 -8.77
CA ILE A 49 -1.46 12.18 -8.29
C ILE A 49 -2.43 13.20 -8.88
N VAL A 50 -2.71 13.10 -10.18
CA VAL A 50 -3.64 14.02 -10.83
C VAL A 50 -5.04 13.86 -10.23
N ASP A 51 -5.42 12.65 -9.85
CA ASP A 51 -6.75 12.39 -9.27
C ASP A 51 -6.82 12.77 -7.78
N GLY A 52 -5.71 13.18 -7.17
CA GLY A 52 -5.72 13.55 -5.77
C GLY A 52 -5.66 12.36 -4.82
N ASP A 53 -5.15 11.22 -5.30
CA ASP A 53 -5.17 9.97 -4.57
C ASP A 53 -3.86 9.66 -3.85
N VAL A 54 -2.96 10.61 -3.73
CA VAL A 54 -1.67 10.39 -3.08
C VAL A 54 -1.38 11.53 -2.12
N LEU A 55 -1.10 11.18 -0.85
CA LEU A 55 -0.64 12.14 0.15
C LEU A 55 0.79 11.81 0.51
N VAL A 56 1.59 12.84 0.76
CA VAL A 56 2.98 12.69 1.15
C VAL A 56 3.22 13.34 2.51
N ASP A 57 4.20 12.80 3.22
CA ASP A 57 4.68 13.38 4.48
C ASP A 57 6.02 14.06 4.17
N ARG A 58 6.07 15.39 4.33
CA ARG A 58 7.27 16.17 4.03
C ARG A 58 7.94 16.63 5.31
N VAL A 59 9.25 16.51 5.33
CA VAL A 59 10.08 17.06 6.39
C VAL A 59 11.22 17.79 5.69
N ASP A 60 11.29 19.12 5.87
CA ASP A 60 12.33 19.96 5.26
C ASP A 60 12.44 19.71 3.75
N ASP A 61 11.29 19.76 3.08
CA ASP A 61 11.18 19.57 1.63
C ASP A 61 11.51 18.16 1.16
N ARG A 62 11.74 17.23 2.07
CA ARG A 62 12.00 15.84 1.71
C ARG A 62 10.75 15.02 1.97
N ILE A 63 10.39 14.13 1.02
CA ILE A 63 9.30 13.19 1.23
C ILE A 63 9.84 12.02 2.05
N VAL A 64 9.28 11.82 3.23
CA VAL A 64 9.69 10.73 4.11
C VAL A 64 8.66 9.61 4.17
N GLY A 65 7.54 9.76 3.49
CA GLY A 65 6.54 8.72 3.41
C GLY A 65 5.40 9.13 2.49
N PHE A 66 4.59 8.15 2.11
CA PHE A 66 3.43 8.43 1.26
C PHE A 66 2.33 7.41 1.51
N VAL A 67 1.12 7.75 1.09
CA VAL A 67 0.01 6.81 1.07
C VAL A 67 -0.75 7.03 -0.23
N MET A 68 -1.10 5.93 -0.90
CA MET A 68 -1.89 5.97 -2.13
C MET A 68 -3.19 5.23 -1.89
N PHE A 69 -4.30 5.80 -2.33
CA PHE A 69 -5.61 5.26 -2.03
C PHE A 69 -6.59 5.67 -3.12
N GLU A 70 -7.77 5.06 -3.12
CA GLU A 70 -8.84 5.50 -4.03
C GLU A 70 -10.16 4.93 -3.56
N ARG A 71 -11.24 5.56 -3.96
CA ARG A 71 -12.56 5.00 -3.76
C ARG A 71 -12.84 4.06 -4.94
N THR A 72 -13.20 2.83 -4.65
CA THR A 72 -13.41 1.86 -5.71
C THR A 72 -14.88 1.83 -6.11
N THR A 73 -15.09 1.64 -7.42
CA THR A 73 -16.41 1.37 -7.96
C THR A 73 -16.25 0.11 -8.79
N GLY A 74 -16.81 -0.98 -8.34
CA GLY A 74 -16.76 -2.23 -9.07
C GLY A 74 -17.92 -2.33 -10.08
N ASP A 75 -17.91 -3.38 -10.85
CA ASP A 75 -18.96 -3.62 -11.82
C ASP A 75 -20.25 -4.16 -11.20
N LEU A 76 -20.12 -4.72 -9.99
CA LEU A 76 -21.27 -5.30 -9.31
C LEU A 76 -21.85 -4.31 -8.31
N GLU A 77 -23.18 -4.36 -8.17
CA GLU A 77 -23.84 -3.58 -7.13
C GLU A 77 -23.55 -4.22 -5.78
N VAL A 78 -23.14 -3.39 -4.83
CA VAL A 78 -22.87 -3.83 -3.46
C VAL A 78 -23.51 -2.82 -2.52
N ASP A 79 -23.62 -3.21 -1.25
CA ASP A 79 -24.32 -2.36 -0.27
C ASP A 79 -23.38 -1.49 0.54
N VAL A 80 -22.10 -1.40 0.15
CA VAL A 80 -21.14 -0.53 0.83
C VAL A 80 -20.33 0.24 -0.21
N THR A 81 -19.82 1.40 0.18
CA THR A 81 -18.87 2.14 -0.64
C THR A 81 -17.50 1.95 -0.02
N ARG A 82 -16.58 1.39 -0.78
CA ARG A 82 -15.25 1.06 -0.26
C ARG A 82 -14.22 2.09 -0.66
N GLY A 83 -13.37 2.44 0.31
CA GLY A 83 -12.13 3.13 0.04
C GLY A 83 -11.01 2.13 0.20
N VAL A 84 -10.06 2.13 -0.73
CA VAL A 84 -8.95 1.17 -0.71
C VAL A 84 -7.64 1.90 -0.51
N ILE A 85 -6.86 1.43 0.46
CA ILE A 85 -5.50 1.90 0.67
C ILE A 85 -4.60 0.94 -0.10
N HIS A 86 -3.89 1.47 -1.12
CA HIS A 86 -3.07 0.62 -1.97
C HIS A 86 -1.65 0.47 -1.46
N ASN A 87 -1.05 1.56 -1.03
CA ASN A 87 0.33 1.55 -0.57
C ASN A 87 0.51 2.54 0.57
N LEU A 88 1.29 2.15 1.56
CA LEU A 88 1.66 3.02 2.67
C LEU A 88 3.13 2.76 2.97
N TYR A 89 3.95 3.80 2.93
CA TYR A 89 5.38 3.65 3.10
C TYR A 89 5.96 4.80 3.89
N VAL A 90 6.89 4.49 4.78
CA VAL A 90 7.69 5.49 5.50
C VAL A 90 9.14 5.04 5.34
N VAL A 91 10.03 5.98 4.99
CA VAL A 91 11.44 5.63 4.83
C VAL A 91 11.96 5.10 6.17
N PRO A 92 12.90 4.14 6.13
CA PRO A 92 13.29 3.44 7.37
C PRO A 92 13.73 4.34 8.50
N GLU A 93 14.46 5.39 8.22
CA GLU A 93 14.99 6.24 9.29
C GLU A 93 13.94 7.08 9.97
N TYR A 94 12.74 7.15 9.44
CA TYR A 94 11.64 7.91 10.05
C TYR A 94 10.55 7.00 10.62
N ARG A 95 10.80 5.70 10.70
CA ARG A 95 9.81 4.75 11.25
C ARG A 95 9.82 4.78 12.76
N GLY A 96 8.71 4.32 13.37
CA GLY A 96 8.63 4.21 14.81
C GLY A 96 8.27 5.51 15.51
N ALA A 97 7.81 6.52 14.76
CA ALA A 97 7.48 7.82 15.34
C ALA A 97 6.06 8.25 15.01
N GLY A 98 5.20 7.31 14.58
CA GLY A 98 3.80 7.62 14.34
C GLY A 98 3.50 8.19 12.96
N ARG A 99 4.48 8.24 12.06
CA ARG A 99 4.26 8.84 10.74
C ARG A 99 3.36 7.98 9.86
N GLY A 100 3.51 6.64 9.94
CA GLY A 100 2.63 5.75 9.20
C GLY A 100 1.19 5.88 9.67
N SER A 101 0.98 5.98 10.97
CA SER A 101 -0.37 6.18 11.50
C SER A 101 -0.95 7.50 11.03
N ALA A 102 -0.15 8.57 11.01
CA ALA A 102 -0.63 9.87 10.56
C ALA A 102 -1.01 9.84 9.09
N LEU A 103 -0.20 9.18 8.25
CA LEU A 103 -0.54 9.05 6.82
C LEU A 103 -1.81 8.22 6.64
N LEU A 104 -1.93 7.13 7.37
CA LEU A 104 -3.13 6.29 7.28
C LEU A 104 -4.37 7.07 7.70
N ASP A 105 -4.30 7.80 8.82
CA ASP A 105 -5.42 8.59 9.30
C ASP A 105 -5.82 9.65 8.26
N ALA A 106 -4.86 10.28 7.63
CA ALA A 106 -5.14 11.31 6.62
C ALA A 106 -5.84 10.70 5.40
N ALA A 107 -5.39 9.53 4.95
CA ALA A 107 -6.03 8.84 3.84
C ALA A 107 -7.45 8.41 4.20
N GLU A 108 -7.64 7.90 5.41
CA GLU A 108 -8.97 7.48 5.88
C GLU A 108 -9.93 8.66 5.92
N GLU A 109 -9.45 9.80 6.39
CA GLU A 109 -10.29 10.98 6.46
C GLU A 109 -10.69 11.45 5.06
N GLU A 110 -9.74 11.43 4.12
CA GLU A 110 -10.04 11.81 2.75
C GLU A 110 -11.05 10.87 2.11
N LEU A 111 -10.89 9.56 2.33
CA LEU A 111 -11.82 8.58 1.79
C LEU A 111 -13.21 8.72 2.42
N ARG A 112 -13.26 9.00 3.72
CA ARG A 112 -14.54 9.24 4.40
C ARG A 112 -15.24 10.45 3.78
N THR A 113 -14.49 11.51 3.51
CA THR A 113 -15.03 12.71 2.89
C THR A 113 -15.58 12.40 1.50
N ARG A 114 -14.98 11.45 0.79
CA ARG A 114 -15.45 11.04 -0.54
C ARG A 114 -16.60 10.04 -0.46
N GLY A 115 -17.10 9.73 0.72
CA GLY A 115 -18.26 8.87 0.88
C GLY A 115 -18.00 7.42 1.17
N ALA A 116 -16.74 7.03 1.41
CA ALA A 116 -16.45 5.64 1.76
C ALA A 116 -16.99 5.34 3.16
N ASP A 117 -17.68 4.22 3.28
CA ASP A 117 -18.16 3.77 4.58
C ASP A 117 -17.46 2.48 5.04
N VAL A 118 -16.61 1.90 4.20
CA VAL A 118 -15.75 0.78 4.55
C VAL A 118 -14.38 1.03 3.96
N LEU A 119 -13.34 0.78 4.74
CA LEU A 119 -11.96 0.94 4.31
C LEU A 119 -11.32 -0.45 4.16
N GLN A 120 -10.55 -0.65 3.11
CA GLN A 120 -9.99 -1.94 2.79
C GLN A 120 -8.53 -1.78 2.37
N LEU A 121 -7.71 -2.76 2.73
CA LEU A 121 -6.34 -2.83 2.24
C LEU A 121 -5.93 -4.29 2.16
N GLU A 122 -4.82 -4.54 1.45
CA GLU A 122 -4.25 -5.87 1.37
C GLU A 122 -2.87 -5.85 1.99
N VAL A 123 -2.52 -6.92 2.70
CA VAL A 123 -1.23 -7.05 3.33
C VAL A 123 -0.78 -8.49 3.18
N MET A 124 0.53 -8.69 2.95
CA MET A 124 1.06 -10.04 2.84
C MET A 124 0.88 -10.77 4.17
N ALA A 125 0.36 -11.99 4.10
CA ALA A 125 0.05 -12.76 5.31
C ALA A 125 1.27 -12.94 6.21
N LYS A 126 2.46 -13.01 5.61
CA LYS A 126 3.69 -13.23 6.37
C LYS A 126 4.27 -11.95 6.96
N ASN A 127 3.71 -10.80 6.60
CA ASN A 127 4.20 -9.52 7.11
C ASN A 127 3.53 -9.24 8.46
N THR A 128 4.01 -9.90 9.49
CA THR A 128 3.41 -9.84 10.81
C THR A 128 3.41 -8.42 11.38
N GLU A 129 4.49 -7.70 11.15
CA GLU A 129 4.61 -6.34 11.69
C GLU A 129 3.55 -5.43 11.08
N ALA A 130 3.35 -5.51 9.77
CA ALA A 130 2.33 -4.70 9.12
C ALA A 130 0.94 -5.11 9.58
N ARG A 131 0.71 -6.43 9.70
CA ARG A 131 -0.61 -6.90 10.15
C ARG A 131 -0.94 -6.37 11.54
N GLU A 132 0.03 -6.38 12.44
CA GLU A 132 -0.20 -5.85 13.78
C GLU A 132 -0.47 -4.35 13.75
N PHE A 133 0.24 -3.64 12.89
CA PHE A 133 0.02 -2.21 12.73
C PHE A 133 -1.42 -1.93 12.29
N TYR A 134 -1.91 -2.65 11.28
CA TYR A 134 -3.27 -2.43 10.80
C TYR A 134 -4.33 -2.90 11.79
N GLU A 135 -4.06 -3.98 12.52
CA GLU A 135 -4.99 -4.42 13.56
C GLU A 135 -5.14 -3.36 14.65
N ARG A 136 -4.05 -2.72 15.06
CA ARG A 136 -4.13 -1.65 16.04
C ARG A 136 -4.92 -0.46 15.50
N ALA A 137 -4.92 -0.28 14.18
CA ALA A 137 -5.68 0.80 13.55
C ALA A 137 -7.14 0.44 13.34
N GLY A 138 -7.56 -0.76 13.72
CA GLY A 138 -8.97 -1.16 13.64
C GLY A 138 -9.33 -2.05 12.48
N TYR A 139 -8.35 -2.46 11.66
CA TYR A 139 -8.62 -3.36 10.55
C TYR A 139 -8.64 -4.81 11.03
N HIS A 140 -9.47 -5.61 10.40
CA HIS A 140 -9.56 -7.04 10.71
C HIS A 140 -9.65 -7.82 9.40
N ASP A 141 -9.39 -9.12 9.49
CA ASP A 141 -9.40 -9.98 8.31
C ASP A 141 -10.79 -9.99 7.68
N HIS A 142 -10.84 -9.84 6.37
CA HIS A 142 -12.09 -9.87 5.63
C HIS A 142 -12.07 -10.97 4.58
N ARG A 143 -10.98 -11.08 3.81
CA ARG A 143 -10.88 -12.05 2.74
C ARG A 143 -9.47 -12.62 2.76
N LEU A 144 -9.33 -13.90 2.47
CA LEU A 144 -8.04 -14.54 2.40
C LEU A 144 -7.74 -14.95 0.97
N VAL A 145 -6.49 -14.80 0.56
CA VAL A 145 -6.00 -15.29 -0.72
C VAL A 145 -5.15 -16.51 -0.42
N LEU A 146 -5.51 -17.65 -1.01
CA LEU A 146 -4.79 -18.90 -0.81
C LEU A 146 -4.08 -19.26 -2.10
N GLU A 147 -2.85 -19.76 -1.98
CA GLU A 147 -2.04 -20.12 -3.13
C GLU A 147 -1.58 -21.55 -3.03
N LYS A 148 -1.41 -22.18 -4.18
CA LYS A 148 -0.85 -23.52 -4.26
C LYS A 148 0.04 -23.55 -5.49
N ARG A 149 1.30 -23.91 -5.29
CA ARG A 149 2.20 -24.03 -6.43
C ARG A 149 1.91 -25.35 -7.14
N VAL A 150 1.83 -25.30 -8.46
CA VAL A 150 1.61 -26.49 -9.28
C VAL A 150 2.78 -26.59 -10.27
N GLY A 151 3.11 -27.81 -10.68
CA GLY A 151 4.19 -28.03 -11.62
C GLY A 151 5.24 -28.96 -11.08
N VAL A 152 6.22 -29.28 -11.89
CA VAL A 152 7.17 -30.31 -11.54
C VAL A 152 8.09 -29.91 -10.42
N GLU A 153 8.36 -28.63 -10.32
CA GLU A 153 9.30 -28.25 -9.30
C GLU A 153 8.72 -28.31 -7.92
N SER A 154 7.48 -28.57 -7.83
CA SER A 154 6.87 -28.59 -6.54
C SER A 154 7.52 -29.59 -5.63
N ASP A 155 8.20 -30.55 -6.24
CA ASP A 155 8.80 -31.55 -5.44
C ASP A 155 9.99 -31.04 -4.70
N THR A 156 10.52 -29.97 -5.05
CA THR A 156 11.68 -29.51 -4.37
C THR A 156 11.37 -29.18 -2.95
N ASN A 157 10.15 -29.10 -2.62
CA ASN A 157 9.87 -28.82 -1.29
C ASN A 157 8.91 -29.71 -0.71
N PRO A 158 9.25 -30.62 -0.36
CA PRO A 158 8.44 -31.53 0.08
C PRO A 158 7.89 -31.25 1.30
N LYS A 159 8.05 -31.12 1.92
CA LYS A 159 7.56 -31.12 2.91
C LYS A 159 7.01 -30.18 3.31
N GLY A 160 6.75 -29.87 3.10
CA GLY A 160 6.30 -29.12 3.39
C GLY A 160 5.36 -28.71 3.57
N HIS A 161 5.00 -28.81 3.65
CA HIS A 161 4.25 -28.36 3.80
C HIS A 161 3.29 -28.66 4.11
N ASP A 162 3.07 -28.95 4.25
CA ASP A 162 2.14 -29.24 4.54
C ASP A 162 1.61 -28.96 5.19
#